data_ed5fefd99d74c4f690c616d70d4ad320
#
_entry.id   ed5fefd99d74c4f690c616d70d4ad320
#
_cell.length_a   1.000
_cell.length_b   1.000
_cell.length_c   1.000
_cell.angle_alpha   90.00
_cell.angle_beta   90.00
_cell.angle_gamma   90.00
#
_symmetry.space_group_name_H-M   'P 1'
#
loop_
_entity.id
_entity.type
_entity.pdbx_description
1 polymer ?
#
loop_
_entity_poly.entity_id
_entity_poly.type
_entity_poly.pdbx_seq_one_letter_code
_entity_poly.pdbx_strand_id
1 'polypeptide(L)'
;MMLYGPLAFWLLISFFGPYDMTQGIYSKLLYIHVPTVWVAYLGYTLTFIYSVLYFFTKKQKYDSLAVANAKSGVIFTIVTLLAGSYWGKQTWGTWWVWGDARLNLTAILLLVYLGYIASRQFNKDLAKTAKNSSFIGIFGVIQIPILHFSVIWWRSVHQQASILSQETVASGDTPMSVDILTTLLISVLLVTLVHIFLSKKFRISNDILWDDYLNPKSRAKI
;
A
#
# COMPACT_ATOMS: atom_id res chain seq x y z
N MET A 1 -7.47 -20.20 -5.38
CA MET A 1 -6.49 -21.05 -4.69
C MET A 1 -5.12 -20.42 -4.57
N MET A 2 -4.56 -19.75 -5.59
CA MET A 2 -3.19 -19.17 -5.57
C MET A 2 -2.95 -18.02 -4.57
N LEU A 3 -3.97 -17.29 -4.12
CA LEU A 3 -3.84 -16.17 -3.16
C LEU A 3 -3.61 -16.66 -1.72
N TYR A 4 -4.28 -17.74 -1.34
CA TYR A 4 -4.34 -18.19 0.06
C TYR A 4 -3.01 -18.75 0.57
N GLY A 5 -2.19 -19.35 -0.30
CA GLY A 5 -0.88 -19.89 0.08
C GLY A 5 0.08 -18.80 0.58
N PRO A 6 0.42 -17.79 -0.22
CA PRO A 6 1.28 -16.68 0.21
C PRO A 6 0.71 -15.93 1.42
N LEU A 7 -0.61 -15.70 1.48
CA LEU A 7 -1.26 -15.04 2.61
C LEU A 7 -1.12 -15.85 3.91
N ALA A 8 -1.42 -17.15 3.87
CA ALA A 8 -1.32 -18.02 5.03
C ALA A 8 0.14 -18.12 5.51
N PHE A 9 1.08 -18.29 4.58
CA PHE A 9 2.49 -18.39 4.94
C PHE A 9 3.04 -17.08 5.51
N TRP A 10 2.65 -15.93 4.96
CA TRP A 10 2.98 -14.63 5.54
C TRP A 10 2.46 -14.48 6.97
N LEU A 11 1.20 -14.82 7.23
CA LEU A 11 0.63 -14.76 8.58
C LEU A 11 1.37 -15.71 9.54
N LEU A 12 1.70 -16.94 9.11
CA LEU A 12 2.45 -17.89 9.90
C LEU A 12 3.84 -17.36 10.28
N ILE A 13 4.63 -16.87 9.32
CA ILE A 13 5.96 -16.34 9.64
C ILE A 13 5.88 -15.05 10.48
N SER A 14 4.85 -14.24 10.31
CA SER A 14 4.64 -13.06 11.15
C SER A 14 4.33 -13.44 12.61
N PHE A 15 3.63 -14.55 12.82
CA PHE A 15 3.29 -15.02 14.16
C PHE A 15 4.44 -15.80 14.84
N PHE A 16 5.11 -16.68 14.09
CA PHE A 16 6.15 -17.57 14.63
C PHE A 16 7.58 -17.03 14.44
N GLY A 17 7.78 -15.95 13.66
CA GLY A 17 9.08 -15.36 13.41
C GLY A 17 9.78 -14.84 14.67
N PRO A 18 11.09 -14.57 14.58
CA PRO A 18 11.87 -14.01 15.67
C PRO A 18 11.35 -12.64 16.10
N TYR A 19 11.72 -12.19 17.29
CA TYR A 19 11.35 -10.90 17.81
C TYR A 19 12.56 -10.20 18.44
N ASP A 20 12.53 -8.88 18.47
CA ASP A 20 13.54 -8.06 19.11
C ASP A 20 13.42 -8.14 20.64
N MET A 21 14.54 -8.40 21.32
CA MET A 21 14.55 -8.59 22.78
C MET A 21 14.19 -7.30 23.54
N THR A 22 14.47 -6.14 22.96
CA THR A 22 14.20 -4.83 23.58
C THR A 22 12.73 -4.47 23.52
N GLN A 23 12.09 -4.71 22.36
CA GLN A 23 10.67 -4.42 22.17
C GLN A 23 9.76 -5.61 22.48
N GLY A 24 10.32 -6.79 22.71
CA GLY A 24 9.59 -8.00 23.02
C GLY A 24 8.70 -8.48 21.87
N ILE A 25 7.65 -9.25 22.19
CA ILE A 25 6.77 -9.90 21.23
C ILE A 25 6.08 -8.92 20.26
N TYR A 26 5.89 -7.67 20.65
CA TYR A 26 5.23 -6.65 19.80
C TYR A 26 6.07 -6.24 18.60
N SER A 27 7.39 -6.46 18.62
CA SER A 27 8.25 -6.25 17.47
C SER A 27 7.91 -7.14 16.27
N LYS A 28 7.17 -8.23 16.45
CA LYS A 28 6.64 -9.06 15.36
C LYS A 28 5.66 -8.32 14.45
N LEU A 29 5.07 -7.21 14.91
CA LEU A 29 4.26 -6.33 14.07
C LEU A 29 5.08 -5.70 12.92
N LEU A 30 6.41 -5.68 13.03
CA LEU A 30 7.33 -5.32 11.95
C LEU A 30 7.02 -6.11 10.66
N TYR A 31 6.75 -7.42 10.79
CA TYR A 31 6.49 -8.32 9.64
C TYR A 31 5.12 -8.11 8.99
N ILE A 32 4.25 -7.35 9.63
CA ILE A 32 2.95 -6.94 9.08
C ILE A 32 3.03 -5.49 8.59
N HIS A 33 3.45 -4.58 9.46
CA HIS A 33 3.43 -3.14 9.22
C HIS A 33 4.34 -2.73 8.04
N VAL A 34 5.61 -3.09 8.09
CA VAL A 34 6.59 -2.66 7.06
C VAL A 34 6.28 -3.23 5.67
N PRO A 35 5.98 -4.55 5.51
CA PRO A 35 5.60 -5.09 4.21
C PRO A 35 4.32 -4.47 3.65
N THR A 36 3.34 -4.13 4.49
CA THR A 36 2.10 -3.49 4.02
C THR A 36 2.30 -2.03 3.62
N VAL A 37 3.20 -1.28 4.29
CA VAL A 37 3.65 0.05 3.83
C VAL A 37 4.31 -0.04 2.46
N TRP A 38 5.24 -0.98 2.29
CA TRP A 38 5.93 -1.21 1.03
C TRP A 38 4.95 -1.44 -0.12
N VAL A 39 4.01 -2.34 0.08
CA VAL A 39 3.02 -2.69 -0.95
C VAL A 39 2.03 -1.56 -1.20
N ALA A 40 1.65 -0.79 -0.17
CA ALA A 40 0.83 0.40 -0.36
C ALA A 40 1.52 1.43 -1.27
N TYR A 41 2.81 1.72 -1.01
CA TYR A 41 3.59 2.62 -1.86
C TYR A 41 3.76 2.09 -3.28
N LEU A 42 4.05 0.79 -3.42
CA LEU A 42 4.13 0.13 -4.73
C LEU A 42 2.81 0.25 -5.50
N GLY A 43 1.68 -0.03 -4.84
CA GLY A 43 0.34 0.06 -5.44
C GLY A 43 0.02 1.47 -5.92
N TYR A 44 0.32 2.50 -5.12
CA TYR A 44 0.08 3.88 -5.51
C TYR A 44 1.05 4.39 -6.58
N THR A 45 2.30 3.96 -6.56
CA THR A 45 3.26 4.25 -7.63
C THR A 45 2.82 3.62 -8.96
N LEU A 46 2.36 2.37 -8.94
CA LEU A 46 1.79 1.71 -10.11
C LEU A 46 0.49 2.39 -10.58
N THR A 47 -0.36 2.85 -9.64
CA THR A 47 -1.54 3.65 -9.97
C THR A 47 -1.14 4.92 -10.72
N PHE A 48 -0.13 5.64 -10.25
CA PHE A 48 0.41 6.81 -10.95
C PHE A 48 0.88 6.47 -12.37
N ILE A 49 1.75 5.47 -12.53
CA ILE A 49 2.29 5.08 -13.82
C ILE A 49 1.16 4.76 -14.81
N TYR A 50 0.21 3.94 -14.39
CA TYR A 50 -0.92 3.55 -15.25
C TYR A 50 -1.91 4.69 -15.47
N SER A 51 -2.08 5.61 -14.53
CA SER A 51 -2.88 6.82 -14.72
C SER A 51 -2.27 7.75 -15.77
N VAL A 52 -0.95 7.93 -15.75
CA VAL A 52 -0.21 8.68 -16.79
C VAL A 52 -0.38 8.01 -18.16
N LEU A 53 -0.17 6.69 -18.24
CA LEU A 53 -0.34 5.94 -19.48
C LEU A 53 -1.77 6.01 -20.02
N TYR A 54 -2.78 5.93 -19.15
CA TYR A 54 -4.17 6.11 -19.54
C TYR A 54 -4.43 7.54 -20.02
N PHE A 55 -3.93 8.53 -19.31
CA PHE A 55 -4.15 9.94 -19.65
C PHE A 55 -3.71 10.27 -21.07
N PHE A 56 -2.57 9.74 -21.52
CA PHE A 56 -2.05 9.97 -22.86
C PHE A 56 -2.61 9.02 -23.92
N THR A 57 -2.80 7.74 -23.60
CA THR A 57 -3.15 6.71 -24.60
C THR A 57 -4.64 6.42 -24.70
N LYS A 58 -5.43 6.74 -23.67
CA LYS A 58 -6.85 6.39 -23.51
C LYS A 58 -7.14 4.87 -23.59
N LYS A 59 -6.11 4.02 -23.49
CA LYS A 59 -6.29 2.57 -23.55
C LYS A 59 -6.85 2.05 -22.24
N GLN A 60 -8.00 1.39 -22.28
CA GLN A 60 -8.76 0.84 -21.14
C GLN A 60 -7.91 0.00 -20.20
N LYS A 61 -7.00 -0.83 -20.75
CA LYS A 61 -6.11 -1.68 -19.96
C LYS A 61 -5.31 -0.91 -18.90
N TYR A 62 -4.95 0.35 -19.17
CA TYR A 62 -4.21 1.17 -18.23
C TYR A 62 -5.12 1.72 -17.13
N ASP A 63 -6.37 2.08 -17.45
CA ASP A 63 -7.34 2.41 -16.42
C ASP A 63 -7.60 1.21 -15.48
N SER A 64 -7.84 0.03 -16.06
CA SER A 64 -8.06 -1.19 -15.26
C SER A 64 -6.88 -1.51 -14.34
N LEU A 65 -5.64 -1.34 -14.82
CA LEU A 65 -4.44 -1.52 -14.02
C LEU A 65 -4.32 -0.46 -12.92
N ALA A 66 -4.60 0.81 -13.24
CA ALA A 66 -4.55 1.90 -12.25
C ALA A 66 -5.54 1.65 -11.10
N VAL A 67 -6.81 1.35 -11.42
CA VAL A 67 -7.85 1.05 -10.42
C VAL A 67 -7.50 -0.15 -9.57
N ALA A 68 -6.98 -1.22 -10.18
CA ALA A 68 -6.62 -2.44 -9.49
C ALA A 68 -5.53 -2.18 -8.43
N ASN A 69 -4.50 -1.42 -8.80
CA ASN A 69 -3.42 -1.08 -7.90
C ASN A 69 -3.85 -0.08 -6.81
N ALA A 70 -4.71 0.90 -7.13
CA ALA A 70 -5.28 1.82 -6.15
C ALA A 70 -6.10 1.07 -5.09
N LYS A 71 -7.00 0.16 -5.50
CA LYS A 71 -7.79 -0.65 -4.57
C LYS A 71 -6.93 -1.52 -3.66
N SER A 72 -5.91 -2.17 -4.22
CA SER A 72 -4.97 -2.96 -3.43
C SER A 72 -4.17 -2.07 -2.46
N GLY A 73 -3.66 -0.92 -2.93
CA GLY A 73 -2.97 0.06 -2.11
C GLY A 73 -3.80 0.52 -0.90
N VAL A 74 -5.08 0.83 -1.11
CA VAL A 74 -6.02 1.20 -0.03
C VAL A 74 -6.14 0.10 1.02
N ILE A 75 -6.31 -1.16 0.61
CA ILE A 75 -6.41 -2.29 1.55
C ILE A 75 -5.14 -2.36 2.41
N PHE A 76 -3.96 -2.30 1.79
CA PHE A 76 -2.70 -2.39 2.52
C PHE A 76 -2.42 -1.16 3.38
N THR A 77 -2.85 0.04 2.97
CA THR A 77 -2.76 1.23 3.83
C THR A 77 -3.63 1.10 5.08
N ILE A 78 -4.83 0.53 4.96
CA ILE A 78 -5.69 0.26 6.12
C ILE A 78 -4.99 -0.72 7.07
N VAL A 79 -4.44 -1.83 6.55
CA VAL A 79 -3.69 -2.81 7.39
C VAL A 79 -2.48 -2.14 8.04
N THR A 80 -1.75 -1.30 7.29
CA THR A 80 -0.62 -0.52 7.81
C THR A 80 -1.02 0.36 8.99
N LEU A 81 -2.11 1.12 8.85
CA LEU A 81 -2.60 2.02 9.91
C LEU A 81 -3.05 1.22 11.15
N LEU A 82 -3.77 0.12 10.97
CA LEU A 82 -4.22 -0.72 12.07
C LEU A 82 -3.03 -1.35 12.82
N ALA A 83 -2.10 -1.97 12.09
CA ALA A 83 -0.92 -2.59 12.67
C ALA A 83 -0.02 -1.55 13.35
N GLY A 84 0.19 -0.39 12.70
CA GLY A 84 1.00 0.71 13.23
C GLY A 84 0.39 1.34 14.48
N SER A 85 -0.93 1.58 14.50
CA SER A 85 -1.62 2.11 15.69
C SER A 85 -1.55 1.13 16.88
N TYR A 86 -1.71 -0.18 16.61
CA TYR A 86 -1.59 -1.18 17.65
C TYR A 86 -0.15 -1.27 18.19
N TRP A 87 0.86 -1.23 17.32
CA TRP A 87 2.26 -1.19 17.73
C TRP A 87 2.60 0.09 18.49
N GLY A 88 2.12 1.25 18.01
CA GLY A 88 2.28 2.54 18.67
C GLY A 88 1.67 2.57 20.08
N LYS A 89 0.53 1.90 20.29
CA LYS A 89 -0.06 1.77 21.63
C LYS A 89 0.87 1.07 22.61
N GLN A 90 1.63 0.08 22.16
CA GLN A 90 2.56 -0.66 23.00
C GLN A 90 3.86 0.09 23.24
N THR A 91 4.33 0.86 22.24
CA THR A 91 5.63 1.57 22.30
C THR A 91 5.52 2.99 22.83
N TRP A 92 4.45 3.70 22.48
CA TRP A 92 4.26 5.13 22.83
C TRP A 92 3.13 5.36 23.84
N GLY A 93 2.41 4.32 24.26
CA GLY A 93 1.30 4.40 25.21
C GLY A 93 -0.01 4.95 24.62
N THR A 94 -0.06 5.33 23.35
CA THR A 94 -1.23 5.88 22.67
C THR A 94 -1.47 5.24 21.31
N TRP A 95 -2.74 5.16 20.91
CA TRP A 95 -3.13 4.64 19.58
C TRP A 95 -2.76 5.60 18.44
N TRP A 96 -2.69 6.91 18.72
CA TRP A 96 -2.45 7.93 17.70
C TRP A 96 -1.75 9.14 18.32
N VAL A 97 -0.79 9.70 17.59
CA VAL A 97 -0.10 10.95 17.97
C VAL A 97 -0.45 12.03 16.94
N TRP A 98 -1.38 12.91 17.29
CA TRP A 98 -1.89 13.95 16.39
C TRP A 98 -0.82 14.94 15.91
N GLY A 99 0.24 15.14 16.68
CA GLY A 99 1.37 15.98 16.30
C GLY A 99 2.39 15.30 15.36
N ASP A 100 2.23 14.01 15.08
CA ASP A 100 3.16 13.28 14.23
C ASP A 100 2.80 13.40 12.75
N ALA A 101 3.74 13.97 11.96
CA ALA A 101 3.51 14.22 10.55
C ALA A 101 3.33 12.92 9.75
N ARG A 102 4.08 11.85 10.04
CA ARG A 102 4.00 10.59 9.29
C ARG A 102 2.66 9.91 9.48
N LEU A 103 2.13 9.87 10.71
CA LEU A 103 0.84 9.27 10.99
C LEU A 103 -0.28 10.01 10.24
N ASN A 104 -0.31 11.34 10.38
CA ASN A 104 -1.34 12.16 9.75
C ASN A 104 -1.26 12.13 8.22
N LEU A 105 -0.06 12.20 7.64
CA LEU A 105 0.13 12.10 6.20
C LEU A 105 -0.28 10.72 5.67
N THR A 106 -0.06 9.63 6.42
CA THR A 106 -0.53 8.29 6.01
C THR A 106 -2.06 8.22 5.97
N ALA A 107 -2.73 8.81 6.96
CA ALA A 107 -4.19 8.89 6.96
C ALA A 107 -4.72 9.76 5.80
N ILE A 108 -4.07 10.89 5.52
CA ILE A 108 -4.43 11.74 4.36
C ILE A 108 -4.21 10.99 3.05
N LEU A 109 -3.12 10.23 2.90
CA LEU A 109 -2.87 9.39 1.72
C LEU A 109 -3.99 8.36 1.52
N LEU A 110 -4.44 7.72 2.59
CA LEU A 110 -5.61 6.83 2.54
C LEU A 110 -6.85 7.57 2.03
N LEU A 111 -7.15 8.76 2.57
CA LEU A 111 -8.31 9.56 2.15
C LEU A 111 -8.24 9.98 0.68
N VAL A 112 -7.05 10.36 0.17
CA VAL A 112 -6.84 10.68 -1.26
C VAL A 112 -7.19 9.48 -2.14
N TYR A 113 -6.73 8.28 -1.80
CA TYR A 113 -7.01 7.10 -2.62
C TYR A 113 -8.41 6.48 -2.40
N LEU A 114 -9.02 6.71 -1.24
CA LEU A 114 -10.46 6.48 -1.06
C LEU A 114 -11.27 7.44 -1.95
N GLY A 115 -10.87 8.72 -2.03
CA GLY A 115 -11.42 9.69 -2.96
C GLY A 115 -11.25 9.27 -4.44
N TYR A 116 -10.09 8.71 -4.80
CA TYR A 116 -9.86 8.10 -6.13
C TYR A 116 -10.90 7.03 -6.44
N ILE A 117 -11.15 6.10 -5.51
CA ILE A 117 -12.12 5.02 -5.69
C ILE A 117 -13.56 5.57 -5.72
N ALA A 118 -13.90 6.49 -4.80
CA ALA A 118 -15.22 7.09 -4.70
C ALA A 118 -15.57 7.91 -5.95
N SER A 119 -14.62 8.68 -6.51
CA SER A 119 -14.82 9.49 -7.72
C SER A 119 -15.32 8.66 -8.91
N ARG A 120 -15.04 7.36 -8.90
CA ARG A 120 -15.45 6.43 -9.96
C ARG A 120 -16.92 5.98 -9.88
N GLN A 121 -17.62 6.33 -8.79
CA GLN A 121 -19.04 5.97 -8.60
C GLN A 121 -20.01 7.08 -9.02
N PHE A 122 -19.51 8.31 -9.18
CA PHE A 122 -20.38 9.47 -9.42
C PHE A 122 -20.80 9.68 -10.88
N ASN A 123 -20.22 8.96 -11.85
CA ASN A 123 -20.54 9.18 -13.26
C ASN A 123 -20.73 7.85 -13.99
N LYS A 124 -21.81 7.78 -14.78
CA LYS A 124 -22.12 6.61 -15.63
C LYS A 124 -21.20 6.53 -16.87
N ASP A 125 -20.60 7.65 -17.29
CA ASP A 125 -19.61 7.67 -18.36
C ASP A 125 -18.27 7.20 -17.83
N LEU A 126 -17.93 5.96 -18.15
CA LEU A 126 -16.70 5.31 -17.66
C LEU A 126 -15.44 5.97 -18.19
N ALA A 127 -15.45 6.50 -19.43
CA ALA A 127 -14.30 7.18 -20.01
C ALA A 127 -14.01 8.52 -19.30
N LYS A 128 -15.07 9.28 -19.00
CA LYS A 128 -14.94 10.53 -18.21
C LYS A 128 -14.49 10.24 -16.79
N THR A 129 -15.03 9.20 -16.17
CA THR A 129 -14.65 8.73 -14.84
C THR A 129 -13.17 8.32 -14.79
N ALA A 130 -12.70 7.54 -15.75
CA ALA A 130 -11.32 7.11 -15.85
C ALA A 130 -10.37 8.31 -16.04
N LYS A 131 -10.76 9.30 -16.86
CA LYS A 131 -9.98 10.54 -17.02
C LYS A 131 -9.87 11.31 -15.71
N ASN A 132 -10.98 11.51 -14.99
CA ASN A 132 -11.00 12.27 -13.75
C ASN A 132 -10.20 11.56 -12.64
N SER A 133 -10.37 10.25 -12.47
CA SER A 133 -9.61 9.49 -11.49
C SER A 133 -8.11 9.44 -11.83
N SER A 134 -7.73 9.51 -13.11
CA SER A 134 -6.32 9.60 -13.50
C SER A 134 -5.63 10.84 -12.93
N PHE A 135 -6.30 11.99 -12.84
CA PHE A 135 -5.74 13.18 -12.21
C PHE A 135 -5.42 12.92 -10.73
N ILE A 136 -6.36 12.30 -10.00
CA ILE A 136 -6.12 11.96 -8.58
C ILE A 136 -4.96 10.96 -8.45
N GLY A 137 -4.88 9.96 -9.33
CA GLY A 137 -3.77 9.00 -9.34
C GLY A 137 -2.41 9.62 -9.68
N ILE A 138 -2.39 10.64 -10.54
CA ILE A 138 -1.16 11.37 -10.92
C ILE A 138 -0.68 12.25 -9.76
N PHE A 139 -1.56 13.04 -9.16
CA PHE A 139 -1.17 13.98 -8.11
C PHE A 139 -1.03 13.32 -6.73
N GLY A 140 -1.78 12.25 -6.45
CA GLY A 140 -1.73 11.56 -5.17
C GLY A 140 -0.36 10.95 -4.86
N VAL A 141 0.43 10.57 -5.87
CA VAL A 141 1.77 9.98 -5.67
C VAL A 141 2.77 10.97 -5.07
N ILE A 142 2.58 12.27 -5.28
CA ILE A 142 3.47 13.33 -4.76
C ILE A 142 3.57 13.27 -3.22
N GLN A 143 2.51 12.80 -2.57
CA GLN A 143 2.47 12.67 -1.13
C GLN A 143 3.41 11.57 -0.59
N ILE A 144 3.74 10.55 -1.40
CA ILE A 144 4.60 9.43 -0.96
C ILE A 144 6.00 9.89 -0.54
N PRO A 145 6.77 10.62 -1.37
CA PRO A 145 8.06 11.13 -0.94
C PRO A 145 7.95 12.07 0.27
N ILE A 146 6.94 12.95 0.33
CA ILE A 146 6.73 13.83 1.48
C ILE A 146 6.53 13.01 2.75
N LEU A 147 5.69 11.98 2.69
CA LEU A 147 5.44 11.07 3.80
C LEU A 147 6.68 10.27 4.17
N HIS A 148 7.43 9.77 3.18
CA HIS A 148 8.64 8.98 3.44
C HIS A 148 9.71 9.79 4.17
N PHE A 149 9.95 11.02 3.74
CA PHE A 149 10.95 11.91 4.34
C PHE A 149 10.43 12.70 5.54
N SER A 150 9.15 12.59 5.89
CA SER A 150 8.53 13.32 7.00
C SER A 150 9.26 13.14 8.34
N VAL A 151 9.82 11.97 8.61
CA VAL A 151 10.58 11.69 9.85
C VAL A 151 11.94 12.39 9.90
N ILE A 152 12.46 12.84 8.75
CA ILE A 152 13.71 13.60 8.65
C ILE A 152 13.42 15.11 8.75
N TRP A 153 12.33 15.55 8.09
CA TRP A 153 11.98 16.98 8.00
C TRP A 153 11.26 17.50 9.24
N TRP A 154 10.52 16.64 9.94
CA TRP A 154 9.75 17.00 11.14
C TRP A 154 10.10 16.07 12.29
N ARG A 155 9.91 16.53 13.51
CA ARG A 155 9.99 15.69 14.70
C ARG A 155 8.90 14.63 14.63
N SER A 156 9.28 13.36 14.72
CA SER A 156 8.37 12.21 14.64
C SER A 156 8.71 11.24 15.78
N VAL A 157 7.69 10.63 16.35
CA VAL A 157 7.84 9.48 17.26
C VAL A 157 8.22 8.21 16.49
N HIS A 158 8.06 8.25 15.18
CA HIS A 158 8.34 7.12 14.30
C HIS A 158 9.84 6.99 14.04
N GLN A 159 10.36 5.78 14.13
CA GLN A 159 11.77 5.50 13.84
C GLN A 159 12.11 5.80 12.38
N GLN A 160 13.33 6.26 12.15
CA GLN A 160 13.93 6.31 10.81
C GLN A 160 14.15 4.90 10.29
N ALA A 161 14.35 4.76 8.96
CA ALA A 161 14.61 3.46 8.34
C ALA A 161 15.92 2.86 8.88
N SER A 162 15.82 1.91 9.80
CA SER A 162 16.95 1.33 10.54
C SER A 162 17.98 0.64 9.65
N ILE A 163 17.59 0.15 8.47
CA ILE A 163 18.48 -0.57 7.53
C ILE A 163 19.35 0.39 6.69
N LEU A 164 18.89 1.64 6.52
CA LEU A 164 19.53 2.64 5.66
C LEU A 164 19.93 3.91 6.43
N SER A 165 19.99 3.86 7.76
CA SER A 165 20.44 5.01 8.52
C SER A 165 21.93 5.25 8.26
N GLN A 166 22.33 6.52 8.24
CA GLN A 166 23.72 6.91 7.98
C GLN A 166 24.70 6.32 9.02
N GLU A 167 24.24 6.14 10.26
CA GLU A 167 24.99 5.50 11.34
C GLU A 167 25.20 4.00 11.06
N THR A 168 24.19 3.30 10.54
CA THR A 168 24.29 1.87 10.19
C THR A 168 25.24 1.64 9.02
N VAL A 169 25.20 2.52 8.02
CA VAL A 169 26.09 2.42 6.85
C VAL A 169 27.53 2.75 7.23
N ALA A 170 27.75 3.67 8.18
CA ALA A 170 29.08 4.08 8.63
C ALA A 170 29.74 3.07 9.58
N SER A 171 28.96 2.38 10.44
CA SER A 171 29.49 1.40 11.39
C SER A 171 29.68 0.00 10.79
N GLY A 172 29.05 -0.28 9.65
CA GLY A 172 29.01 -1.64 9.10
C GLY A 172 28.13 -2.62 9.92
N ASP A 173 27.52 -2.13 11.01
CA ASP A 173 26.62 -2.91 11.86
C ASP A 173 25.19 -2.77 11.36
N THR A 174 24.48 -3.89 11.25
CA THR A 174 23.03 -3.86 11.05
C THR A 174 22.35 -3.77 12.42
N PRO A 175 21.56 -2.72 12.70
CA PRO A 175 20.85 -2.61 13.98
C PRO A 175 19.77 -3.70 14.15
N MET A 176 19.60 -4.54 13.17
CA MET A 176 18.64 -5.62 13.13
C MET A 176 19.36 -6.95 12.97
N SER A 177 19.03 -7.96 13.80
CA SER A 177 19.60 -9.30 13.65
C SER A 177 19.27 -9.92 12.29
N VAL A 178 20.15 -10.78 11.79
CA VAL A 178 20.04 -11.39 10.44
C VAL A 178 18.74 -12.20 10.27
N ASP A 179 18.30 -12.86 11.32
CA ASP A 179 17.07 -13.65 11.33
C ASP A 179 15.81 -12.77 11.23
N ILE A 180 15.78 -11.63 11.96
CA ILE A 180 14.70 -10.64 11.85
C ILE A 180 14.69 -10.02 10.46
N LEU A 181 15.84 -9.62 9.93
CA LEU A 181 15.94 -9.04 8.59
C LEU A 181 15.49 -10.04 7.51
N THR A 182 15.94 -11.28 7.59
CA THR A 182 15.55 -12.33 6.63
C THR A 182 14.05 -12.58 6.66
N THR A 183 13.45 -12.68 7.85
CA THR A 183 12.00 -12.85 8.03
C THR A 183 11.23 -11.65 7.47
N LEU A 184 11.73 -10.43 7.65
CA LEU A 184 11.14 -9.22 7.10
C LEU A 184 11.17 -9.24 5.56
N LEU A 185 12.30 -9.60 4.95
CA LEU A 185 12.43 -9.65 3.48
C LEU A 185 11.51 -10.72 2.87
N ILE A 186 11.40 -11.89 3.52
CA ILE A 186 10.44 -12.93 3.11
C ILE A 186 9.00 -12.39 3.23
N SER A 187 8.68 -11.66 4.30
CA SER A 187 7.36 -11.04 4.48
C SER A 187 7.05 -10.02 3.37
N VAL A 188 8.01 -9.18 3.00
CA VAL A 188 7.88 -8.23 1.87
C VAL A 188 7.59 -8.97 0.56
N LEU A 189 8.31 -10.06 0.28
CA LEU A 189 8.09 -10.87 -0.91
C LEU A 189 6.67 -11.47 -0.92
N LEU A 190 6.25 -12.09 0.18
CA LEU A 190 4.94 -12.74 0.28
C LEU A 190 3.79 -11.74 0.15
N VAL A 191 3.88 -10.57 0.81
CA VAL A 191 2.85 -9.52 0.70
C VAL A 191 2.82 -8.94 -0.71
N THR A 192 3.98 -8.82 -1.37
CA THR A 192 4.03 -8.40 -2.78
C THR A 192 3.33 -9.41 -3.70
N LEU A 193 3.48 -10.71 -3.46
CA LEU A 193 2.71 -11.74 -4.18
C LEU A 193 1.20 -11.61 -3.92
N VAL A 194 0.81 -11.39 -2.66
CA VAL A 194 -0.61 -11.14 -2.31
C VAL A 194 -1.14 -9.91 -3.06
N HIS A 195 -0.37 -8.82 -3.13
CA HIS A 195 -0.73 -7.63 -3.90
C HIS A 195 -0.94 -7.94 -5.39
N ILE A 196 -0.04 -8.69 -6.01
CA ILE A 196 -0.15 -9.07 -7.44
C ILE A 196 -1.45 -9.86 -7.68
N PHE A 197 -1.80 -10.80 -6.82
CA PHE A 197 -3.04 -11.58 -6.95
C PHE A 197 -4.29 -10.73 -6.75
N LEU A 198 -4.30 -9.85 -5.74
CA LEU A 198 -5.41 -8.92 -5.49
C LEU A 198 -5.59 -7.94 -6.66
N SER A 199 -4.51 -7.36 -7.13
CA SER A 199 -4.53 -6.45 -8.27
C SER A 199 -5.03 -7.14 -9.54
N LYS A 200 -4.61 -8.39 -9.81
CA LYS A 200 -5.14 -9.18 -10.92
C LYS A 200 -6.66 -9.39 -10.81
N LYS A 201 -7.16 -9.71 -9.62
CA LYS A 201 -8.60 -9.88 -9.37
C LYS A 201 -9.38 -8.59 -9.61
N PHE A 202 -8.89 -7.46 -9.07
CA PHE A 202 -9.53 -6.15 -9.26
C PHE A 202 -9.47 -5.67 -10.70
N ARG A 203 -8.38 -5.97 -11.42
CA ARG A 203 -8.25 -5.67 -12.84
C ARG A 203 -9.32 -6.39 -13.64
N ILE A 204 -9.49 -7.70 -13.48
CA ILE A 204 -10.52 -8.48 -14.20
C ILE A 204 -11.90 -7.87 -13.97
N SER A 205 -12.23 -7.51 -12.73
CA SER A 205 -13.51 -6.86 -12.42
C SER A 205 -13.71 -5.53 -13.18
N ASN A 206 -12.65 -4.74 -13.36
CA ASN A 206 -12.74 -3.47 -14.07
C ASN A 206 -12.73 -3.68 -15.60
N ASP A 207 -12.04 -4.69 -16.11
CA ASP A 207 -12.07 -5.07 -17.53
C ASP A 207 -13.50 -5.45 -17.95
N ILE A 208 -14.23 -6.21 -17.11
CA ILE A 208 -15.65 -6.54 -17.33
C ILE A 208 -16.51 -5.28 -17.39
N LEU A 209 -16.28 -4.29 -16.52
CA LEU A 209 -16.99 -3.01 -16.55
C LEU A 209 -16.76 -2.25 -17.87
N TRP A 210 -15.54 -2.28 -18.38
CA TRP A 210 -15.23 -1.68 -19.68
C TRP A 210 -15.88 -2.42 -20.83
N ASP A 211 -15.89 -3.74 -20.83
CA ASP A 211 -16.54 -4.55 -21.87
C ASP A 211 -18.06 -4.28 -21.89
N ASP A 212 -18.68 -4.20 -20.72
CA ASP A 212 -20.09 -3.84 -20.58
C ASP A 212 -20.42 -2.42 -21.07
N TYR A 213 -19.52 -1.47 -20.82
CA TYR A 213 -19.68 -0.08 -21.23
C TYR A 213 -19.60 0.08 -22.76
N LEU A 214 -18.69 -0.66 -23.42
CA LEU A 214 -18.48 -0.59 -24.86
C LEU A 214 -19.47 -1.42 -25.65
N ASN A 215 -19.97 -2.54 -25.09
CA ASN A 215 -20.85 -3.49 -25.75
C ASN A 215 -22.18 -3.67 -24.99
N PRO A 216 -23.00 -2.60 -24.85
CA PRO A 216 -24.24 -2.66 -24.06
C PRO A 216 -25.26 -3.66 -24.57
N LYS A 217 -25.16 -4.09 -25.86
CA LYS A 217 -26.08 -5.09 -26.48
C LYS A 217 -25.78 -6.52 -26.03
N SER A 218 -24.64 -6.81 -25.40
CA SER A 218 -24.34 -8.14 -24.87
C SER A 218 -25.20 -8.50 -23.65
N ARG A 219 -25.62 -7.50 -22.86
CA ARG A 219 -26.53 -7.68 -21.70
C ARG A 219 -27.93 -8.12 -22.04
N ALA A 220 -28.45 -7.83 -23.25
CA ALA A 220 -29.79 -8.16 -23.63
C ALA A 220 -29.99 -9.64 -24.04
N LYS A 221 -28.94 -10.46 -23.95
CA LYS A 221 -28.94 -11.88 -24.34
C LYS A 221 -28.77 -12.86 -23.19
N ILE A 222 -28.68 -12.38 -21.94
CA ILE A 222 -28.63 -13.18 -20.72
C ILE A 222 -29.90 -12.94 -19.92
#